data_2b0fe362401d5ab48963f6b0ab8d2b38
#
_entry.id   2b0fe362401d5ab48963f6b0ab8d2b38
#
_cell.length_a   1.000
_cell.length_b   1.000
_cell.length_c   1.000
_cell.angle_alpha   90.00
_cell.angle_beta   90.00
_cell.angle_gamma   90.00
#
_symmetry.space_group_name_H-M   'P 1'
#
loop_
_entity.id
_entity.type
_entity.pdbx_description
1 polymer ?
#
loop_
_entity_poly.entity_id
_entity_poly.type
_entity_poly.pdbx_seq_one_letter_code
_entity_poly.pdbx_strand_id
1 'polypeptide(L)'
;MTDGLLINLDTVPKKYEGLDGTELAISESQERMACVIAAKDWEAFQKYCDEENLEATIVADVTDSNRLIMTWQGTNIVDISRDFLNTNGADQHQKAHVASPVSGYYNTTAVTDIKAHWLDTMKDLAVTSQQGLGERFDSTIGAGTVLM
;
A
#
# COMPACT_ATOMS: atom_id res chain seq x y z
N MET A 1 13.45 -13.02 8.77
CA MET A 1 12.73 -12.99 7.46
C MET A 1 12.27 -14.41 7.20
N THR A 2 11.05 -14.61 6.79
CA THR A 2 10.53 -15.95 6.46
C THR A 2 11.01 -16.33 5.07
N ASP A 3 11.46 -17.56 4.89
CA ASP A 3 11.98 -18.01 3.59
C ASP A 3 10.83 -18.47 2.66
N GLY A 4 9.76 -19.00 3.22
CA GLY A 4 8.56 -19.41 2.51
C GLY A 4 7.30 -19.35 3.36
N LEU A 5 6.15 -19.40 2.71
CA LEU A 5 4.83 -19.44 3.33
C LEU A 5 3.95 -20.48 2.63
N LEU A 6 3.25 -21.27 3.42
CA LEU A 6 2.14 -22.10 2.98
C LEU A 6 0.84 -21.55 3.56
N ILE A 7 0.02 -20.93 2.71
CA ILE A 7 -1.24 -20.30 3.10
C ILE A 7 -2.40 -21.23 2.76
N ASN A 8 -3.27 -21.49 3.72
CA ASN A 8 -4.51 -22.21 3.51
C ASN A 8 -5.68 -21.21 3.39
N LEU A 9 -6.15 -20.98 2.17
CA LEU A 9 -7.23 -20.03 1.91
C LEU A 9 -8.60 -20.51 2.44
N ASP A 10 -8.76 -21.81 2.71
CA ASP A 10 -9.99 -22.33 3.30
C ASP A 10 -10.21 -21.85 4.74
N THR A 11 -9.12 -21.47 5.43
CA THR A 11 -9.19 -20.97 6.81
C THR A 11 -9.33 -19.45 6.91
N VAL A 12 -9.26 -18.73 5.80
CA VAL A 12 -9.38 -17.27 5.80
C VAL A 12 -10.81 -16.85 6.17
N PRO A 13 -11.01 -16.06 7.24
CA PRO A 13 -12.34 -15.60 7.63
C PRO A 13 -13.00 -14.75 6.54
N LYS A 14 -14.24 -15.04 6.23
CA LYS A 14 -15.05 -14.36 5.22
C LYS A 14 -16.35 -13.85 5.83
N LYS A 15 -16.83 -12.68 5.39
CA LYS A 15 -18.14 -12.16 5.80
C LYS A 15 -19.30 -12.80 5.05
N TYR A 16 -19.05 -13.29 3.83
CA TYR A 16 -20.05 -13.91 2.96
C TYR A 16 -19.39 -14.96 2.09
N GLU A 17 -20.19 -15.91 1.64
CA GLU A 17 -19.77 -16.96 0.72
C GLU A 17 -19.82 -16.47 -0.74
N GLY A 18 -19.13 -17.17 -1.63
CA GLY A 18 -19.18 -16.93 -3.07
C GLY A 18 -17.85 -16.52 -3.71
N LEU A 19 -16.81 -16.26 -2.91
CA LEU A 19 -15.46 -16.05 -3.44
C LEU A 19 -14.79 -17.39 -3.74
N ASP A 20 -14.20 -17.50 -4.91
CA ASP A 20 -13.31 -18.62 -5.25
C ASP A 20 -11.89 -18.41 -4.69
N GLY A 21 -11.03 -19.42 -4.86
CA GLY A 21 -9.68 -19.38 -4.33
C GLY A 21 -8.83 -18.27 -4.95
N THR A 22 -9.02 -17.95 -6.23
CA THR A 22 -8.29 -16.88 -6.90
C THR A 22 -8.72 -15.53 -6.38
N GLU A 23 -10.02 -15.33 -6.23
CA GLU A 23 -10.58 -14.10 -5.67
C GLU A 23 -10.12 -13.88 -4.23
N LEU A 24 -10.08 -14.95 -3.42
CA LEU A 24 -9.55 -14.88 -2.05
C LEU A 24 -8.06 -14.53 -2.03
N ALA A 25 -7.26 -15.10 -2.93
CA ALA A 25 -5.82 -14.87 -2.99
C ALA A 25 -5.44 -13.42 -3.30
N ILE A 26 -6.28 -12.71 -4.09
CA ILE A 26 -6.07 -11.33 -4.50
C ILE A 26 -6.98 -10.33 -3.78
N SER A 27 -7.85 -10.81 -2.89
CA SER A 27 -8.81 -9.97 -2.18
C SER A 27 -8.11 -8.99 -1.25
N GLU A 28 -8.49 -7.74 -1.34
CA GLU A 28 -8.13 -6.73 -0.36
C GLU A 28 -9.02 -6.87 0.89
N SER A 29 -8.40 -7.01 2.05
CA SER A 29 -9.10 -7.03 3.34
C SER A 29 -8.58 -5.87 4.18
N GLN A 30 -9.41 -4.87 4.39
CA GLN A 30 -9.07 -3.71 5.19
C GLN A 30 -9.04 -4.03 6.69
N GLU A 31 -8.22 -3.28 7.43
CA GLU A 31 -8.12 -3.36 8.90
C GLU A 31 -7.73 -4.75 9.43
N ARG A 32 -7.00 -5.54 8.64
CA ARG A 32 -6.42 -6.81 9.06
C ARG A 32 -4.92 -6.71 9.22
N MET A 33 -4.41 -7.46 10.18
CA MET A 33 -2.98 -7.57 10.41
C MET A 33 -2.55 -9.02 10.31
N ALA A 34 -1.45 -9.27 9.58
CA ALA A 34 -0.79 -10.57 9.58
C ALA A 34 0.36 -10.55 10.57
N CYS A 35 0.33 -11.47 11.53
CA CYS A 35 1.36 -11.62 12.54
C CYS A 35 2.05 -12.97 12.38
N VAL A 36 3.37 -12.99 12.55
CA VAL A 36 4.14 -14.24 12.62
C VAL A 36 4.53 -14.47 14.07
N ILE A 37 4.04 -15.56 14.63
CA ILE A 37 4.28 -15.95 16.02
C ILE A 37 4.78 -17.40 16.09
N ALA A 38 5.48 -17.75 17.16
CA ALA A 38 5.85 -19.14 17.37
C ALA A 38 4.61 -19.96 17.79
N ALA A 39 4.51 -21.20 17.30
CA ALA A 39 3.36 -22.07 17.58
C ALA A 39 3.07 -22.24 19.09
N LYS A 40 4.12 -22.25 19.92
CA LYS A 40 3.99 -22.33 21.39
C LYS A 40 3.32 -21.13 22.03
N ASP A 41 3.30 -19.99 21.39
CA ASP A 41 2.76 -18.72 21.90
C ASP A 41 1.33 -18.46 21.40
N TRP A 42 0.77 -19.38 20.61
CA TRP A 42 -0.56 -19.21 20.01
C TRP A 42 -1.68 -19.03 21.04
N GLU A 43 -1.72 -19.88 22.06
CA GLU A 43 -2.77 -19.82 23.08
C GLU A 43 -2.75 -18.48 23.83
N ALA A 44 -1.55 -17.99 24.16
CA ALA A 44 -1.39 -16.70 24.83
C ALA A 44 -1.81 -15.54 23.91
N PHE A 45 -1.43 -15.61 22.63
CA PHE A 45 -1.80 -14.60 21.64
C PHE A 45 -3.33 -14.55 21.43
N GLN A 46 -3.95 -15.71 21.28
CA GLN A 46 -5.41 -15.79 21.12
C GLN A 46 -6.13 -15.18 22.32
N LYS A 47 -5.67 -15.46 23.53
CA LYS A 47 -6.24 -14.89 24.74
C LYS A 47 -6.16 -13.35 24.75
N TYR A 48 -5.04 -12.77 24.32
CA TYR A 48 -4.92 -11.32 24.23
C TYR A 48 -5.84 -10.73 23.13
N CYS A 49 -6.01 -11.43 22.02
CA CYS A 49 -6.98 -11.01 21.02
C CYS A 49 -8.41 -11.03 21.55
N ASP A 50 -8.78 -12.08 22.30
CA ASP A 50 -10.11 -12.18 22.93
C ASP A 50 -10.36 -11.08 23.96
N GLU A 51 -9.34 -10.71 24.76
CA GLU A 51 -9.41 -9.60 25.72
C GLU A 51 -9.67 -8.25 25.04
N GLU A 52 -9.15 -8.07 23.82
CA GLU A 52 -9.34 -6.85 22.98
C GLU A 52 -10.52 -6.97 22.02
N ASN A 53 -11.31 -8.04 22.12
CA ASN A 53 -12.43 -8.33 21.22
C ASN A 53 -12.02 -8.41 19.74
N LEU A 54 -10.86 -9.01 19.47
CA LEU A 54 -10.31 -9.24 18.14
C LEU A 54 -10.41 -10.72 17.77
N GLU A 55 -10.75 -10.99 16.52
CA GLU A 55 -10.72 -12.34 15.97
C GLU A 55 -9.29 -12.66 15.47
N ALA A 56 -8.75 -13.83 15.86
CA ALA A 56 -7.47 -14.32 15.40
C ALA A 56 -7.63 -15.72 14.82
N THR A 57 -7.08 -15.92 13.61
CA THR A 57 -7.17 -17.20 12.90
C THR A 57 -5.80 -17.56 12.30
N ILE A 58 -5.41 -18.82 12.44
CA ILE A 58 -4.22 -19.34 11.78
C ILE A 58 -4.55 -19.59 10.30
N VAL A 59 -3.87 -18.89 9.42
CA VAL A 59 -4.09 -18.99 7.96
C VAL A 59 -2.88 -19.48 7.20
N ALA A 60 -1.70 -19.52 7.83
CA ALA A 60 -0.47 -19.90 7.15
C ALA A 60 0.56 -20.51 8.09
N ASP A 61 1.39 -21.37 7.52
CA ASP A 61 2.62 -21.88 8.12
C ASP A 61 3.83 -21.25 7.46
N VAL A 62 4.80 -20.85 8.29
CA VAL A 62 6.11 -20.39 7.82
C VAL A 62 6.97 -21.62 7.48
N THR A 63 7.55 -21.61 6.29
CA THR A 63 8.37 -22.73 5.79
C THR A 63 9.76 -22.26 5.36
N ASP A 64 10.66 -23.20 5.15
CA ASP A 64 11.99 -23.00 4.55
C ASP A 64 12.03 -23.32 3.04
N SER A 65 10.87 -23.47 2.43
CA SER A 65 10.73 -23.87 1.03
C SER A 65 11.18 -22.84 0.01
N ASN A 66 11.41 -21.60 0.43
CA ASN A 66 11.67 -20.45 -0.44
C ASN A 66 10.59 -20.21 -1.50
N ARG A 67 9.35 -20.53 -1.13
CA ARG A 67 8.17 -20.40 -2.01
C ARG A 67 6.99 -19.80 -1.26
N LEU A 68 6.16 -19.09 -2.01
CA LEU A 68 4.80 -18.74 -1.60
C LEU A 68 3.85 -19.74 -2.23
N ILE A 69 3.20 -20.53 -1.40
CA ILE A 69 2.21 -21.51 -1.81
C ILE A 69 0.87 -21.13 -1.18
N MET A 70 -0.18 -21.11 -1.99
CA MET A 70 -1.54 -20.93 -1.50
C MET A 70 -2.40 -22.11 -1.95
N THR A 71 -3.09 -22.72 -1.00
CA THR A 71 -3.98 -23.84 -1.24
C THR A 71 -5.43 -23.44 -1.07
N TRP A 72 -6.30 -24.00 -1.90
CA TRP A 72 -7.74 -23.87 -1.79
C TRP A 72 -8.41 -25.17 -2.18
N GLN A 73 -9.29 -25.68 -1.31
CA GLN A 73 -9.97 -26.97 -1.48
C GLN A 73 -8.99 -28.13 -1.83
N GLY A 74 -7.85 -28.14 -1.15
CA GLY A 74 -6.82 -29.16 -1.32
C GLY A 74 -5.98 -29.04 -2.60
N THR A 75 -6.13 -27.96 -3.38
CA THR A 75 -5.37 -27.73 -4.60
C THR A 75 -4.47 -26.50 -4.45
N ASN A 76 -3.23 -26.58 -4.93
CA ASN A 76 -2.37 -25.40 -5.01
C ASN A 76 -2.86 -24.51 -6.15
N ILE A 77 -3.27 -23.30 -5.82
CA ILE A 77 -3.68 -22.26 -6.79
C ILE A 77 -2.62 -21.21 -7.02
N VAL A 78 -1.68 -21.07 -6.08
CA VAL A 78 -0.49 -20.23 -6.21
C VAL A 78 0.72 -21.04 -5.78
N ASP A 79 1.77 -21.01 -6.58
CA ASP A 79 3.06 -21.62 -6.26
C ASP A 79 4.18 -20.83 -6.94
N ILE A 80 4.71 -19.82 -6.23
CA ILE A 80 5.65 -18.83 -6.76
C ILE A 80 6.94 -18.87 -5.94
N SER A 81 8.08 -18.87 -6.62
CA SER A 81 9.38 -18.79 -5.95
C SER A 81 9.60 -17.41 -5.33
N ARG A 82 10.33 -17.39 -4.23
CA ARG A 82 10.76 -16.15 -3.60
C ARG A 82 11.62 -15.27 -4.51
N ASP A 83 12.46 -15.91 -5.32
CA ASP A 83 13.32 -15.18 -6.25
C ASP A 83 12.48 -14.40 -7.26
N PHE A 84 11.40 -15.00 -7.78
CA PHE A 84 10.45 -14.30 -8.66
C PHE A 84 9.78 -13.12 -7.94
N LEU A 85 9.33 -13.31 -6.71
CA LEU A 85 8.70 -12.24 -5.91
C LEU A 85 9.68 -11.08 -5.63
N ASN A 86 10.96 -11.38 -5.40
CA ASN A 86 11.98 -10.38 -5.15
C ASN A 86 12.33 -9.53 -6.37
N THR A 87 12.07 -10.03 -7.58
CA THR A 87 12.31 -9.30 -8.85
C THR A 87 11.09 -8.52 -9.32
N ASN A 88 9.95 -8.60 -8.65
CA ASN A 88 8.66 -8.09 -9.13
C ASN A 88 8.30 -8.62 -10.53
N GLY A 89 8.76 -9.84 -10.86
CA GLY A 89 8.47 -10.55 -12.10
C GLY A 89 9.58 -10.45 -13.14
N ALA A 90 9.71 -9.35 -13.83
CA ALA A 90 10.72 -9.17 -14.87
C ALA A 90 11.76 -8.13 -14.47
N ASP A 91 13.03 -8.38 -14.79
CA ASP A 91 14.08 -7.41 -14.60
C ASP A 91 13.80 -6.17 -15.45
N GLN A 92 13.73 -5.01 -14.80
CA GLN A 92 13.51 -3.74 -15.44
C GLN A 92 14.84 -3.02 -15.64
N HIS A 93 15.17 -2.71 -16.89
CA HIS A 93 16.35 -1.93 -17.23
C HIS A 93 15.93 -0.59 -17.82
N GLN A 94 16.35 0.49 -17.19
CA GLN A 94 16.09 1.83 -17.67
C GLN A 94 17.41 2.59 -17.82
N LYS A 95 17.59 3.28 -18.94
CA LYS A 95 18.65 4.23 -19.10
C LYS A 95 18.11 5.63 -18.85
N ALA A 96 18.67 6.31 -17.86
CA ALA A 96 18.34 7.69 -17.57
C ALA A 96 19.48 8.61 -17.99
N HIS A 97 19.17 9.68 -18.71
CA HIS A 97 20.08 10.78 -18.96
C HIS A 97 19.74 11.94 -18.02
N VAL A 98 20.63 12.19 -17.08
CA VAL A 98 20.47 13.34 -16.17
C VAL A 98 21.17 14.52 -16.80
N ALA A 99 20.40 15.45 -17.33
CA ALA A 99 20.93 16.71 -17.84
C ALA A 99 21.49 17.55 -16.68
N SER A 100 22.51 18.36 -17.00
CA SER A 100 22.98 19.36 -16.04
C SER A 100 21.83 20.32 -15.69
N PRO A 101 21.70 20.73 -14.43
CA PRO A 101 20.67 21.67 -14.03
C PRO A 101 20.81 22.97 -14.83
N VAL A 102 19.68 23.43 -15.36
CA VAL A 102 19.65 24.71 -16.08
C VAL A 102 19.89 25.82 -15.05
N SER A 103 20.92 26.64 -15.28
CA SER A 103 21.15 27.83 -14.46
C SER A 103 19.94 28.75 -14.65
N GLY A 104 19.32 29.18 -13.54
CA GLY A 104 18.22 30.14 -13.61
C GLY A 104 16.90 29.66 -13.05
N TYR A 105 16.86 28.54 -12.34
CA TYR A 105 15.67 28.12 -11.62
C TYR A 105 15.16 29.19 -10.63
N TYR A 106 16.07 30.02 -10.10
CA TYR A 106 15.75 31.13 -9.21
C TYR A 106 15.94 32.50 -9.91
N ASN A 107 15.82 32.56 -11.24
CA ASN A 107 15.87 33.84 -11.92
C ASN A 107 14.71 34.71 -11.51
N THR A 108 15.04 35.87 -10.94
CA THR A 108 14.06 36.91 -10.66
C THR A 108 13.76 37.67 -11.93
N THR A 109 12.52 37.73 -12.34
CA THR A 109 12.07 38.59 -13.43
C THR A 109 12.03 40.04 -12.93
N ALA A 110 12.65 40.94 -13.66
CA ALA A 110 12.56 42.38 -13.30
C ALA A 110 11.08 42.82 -13.49
N VAL A 111 10.48 43.26 -12.41
CA VAL A 111 9.09 43.75 -12.41
C VAL A 111 9.11 45.26 -12.73
N THR A 112 8.62 45.64 -13.91
CA THR A 112 8.50 47.03 -14.34
C THR A 112 7.15 47.65 -14.00
N ASP A 113 6.09 46.84 -13.99
CA ASP A 113 4.73 47.20 -13.56
C ASP A 113 4.27 46.24 -12.45
N ILE A 114 4.31 46.69 -11.23
CA ILE A 114 3.96 45.92 -10.06
C ILE A 114 2.49 45.47 -10.10
N LYS A 115 1.59 46.35 -10.53
CA LYS A 115 0.15 46.05 -10.57
C LYS A 115 -0.16 44.99 -11.60
N ALA A 116 0.38 45.12 -12.82
CA ALA A 116 0.16 44.13 -13.88
C ALA A 116 0.75 42.76 -13.47
N HIS A 117 1.98 42.76 -12.97
CA HIS A 117 2.63 41.53 -12.54
C HIS A 117 1.89 40.84 -11.39
N TRP A 118 1.39 41.61 -10.42
CA TRP A 118 0.58 41.09 -9.33
C TRP A 118 -0.72 40.44 -9.84
N LEU A 119 -1.45 41.13 -10.72
CA LEU A 119 -2.67 40.61 -11.32
C LEU A 119 -2.42 39.33 -12.14
N ASP A 120 -1.32 39.25 -12.86
CA ASP A 120 -0.95 38.06 -13.61
C ASP A 120 -0.58 36.88 -12.69
N THR A 121 0.16 37.16 -11.61
CA THR A 121 0.44 36.14 -10.58
C THR A 121 -0.85 35.61 -9.96
N MET A 122 -1.82 36.46 -9.67
CA MET A 122 -3.09 36.03 -9.08
C MET A 122 -3.97 35.23 -10.04
N LYS A 123 -3.70 35.29 -11.35
CA LYS A 123 -4.38 34.45 -12.37
C LYS A 123 -3.72 33.08 -12.52
N ASP A 124 -2.51 32.91 -12.01
CA ASP A 124 -1.82 31.64 -12.09
C ASP A 124 -2.57 30.56 -11.31
N LEU A 125 -2.80 29.41 -11.93
CA LEU A 125 -3.52 28.29 -11.31
C LEU A 125 -2.82 27.77 -10.05
N ALA A 126 -1.52 27.93 -9.92
CA ALA A 126 -0.79 27.56 -8.71
C ALA A 126 -1.02 28.53 -7.53
N VAL A 127 -1.51 29.73 -7.80
CA VAL A 127 -1.73 30.79 -6.81
C VAL A 127 -3.20 31.01 -6.51
N THR A 128 -4.10 30.69 -7.44
CA THR A 128 -5.55 30.78 -7.23
C THR A 128 -6.00 29.86 -6.09
N SER A 129 -7.09 30.24 -5.42
CA SER A 129 -7.65 29.43 -4.34
C SER A 129 -7.94 28.00 -4.79
N GLN A 130 -7.43 27.02 -4.04
CA GLN A 130 -7.68 25.60 -4.21
C GLN A 130 -8.87 25.12 -3.35
N GLN A 131 -9.54 26.01 -2.63
CA GLN A 131 -10.59 25.68 -1.67
C GLN A 131 -11.68 24.79 -2.27
N GLY A 132 -12.20 25.13 -3.43
CA GLY A 132 -13.26 24.34 -4.07
C GLY A 132 -12.83 22.92 -4.46
N LEU A 133 -11.57 22.73 -4.83
CA LEU A 133 -11.02 21.42 -5.08
C LEU A 133 -10.81 20.64 -3.77
N GLY A 134 -10.26 21.32 -2.77
CA GLY A 134 -10.05 20.74 -1.44
C GLY A 134 -11.37 20.27 -0.83
N GLU A 135 -12.40 21.11 -0.80
CA GLU A 135 -13.73 20.78 -0.25
C GLU A 135 -14.40 19.61 -1.00
N ARG A 136 -14.17 19.48 -2.29
CA ARG A 136 -14.75 18.40 -3.10
C ARG A 136 -14.00 17.07 -2.99
N PHE A 137 -12.70 17.11 -2.78
CA PHE A 137 -11.81 15.94 -2.84
C PHE A 137 -11.04 15.75 -1.54
N ASP A 138 -11.74 15.53 -0.45
CA ASP A 138 -11.18 15.11 0.84
C ASP A 138 -10.19 16.08 1.49
N SER A 139 -10.48 17.36 1.50
CA SER A 139 -9.61 18.37 2.13
C SER A 139 -9.35 18.12 3.62
N THR A 140 -10.24 17.38 4.27
CA THR A 140 -10.15 17.05 5.70
C THR A 140 -9.38 15.77 5.97
N ILE A 141 -9.03 15.02 4.95
CA ILE A 141 -8.23 13.80 5.10
C ILE A 141 -6.76 14.16 5.18
N GLY A 142 -6.13 13.68 6.21
CA GLY A 142 -4.74 13.94 6.53
C GLY A 142 -4.59 14.91 7.69
N ALA A 143 -3.88 14.47 8.71
CA ALA A 143 -3.65 15.22 9.95
C ALA A 143 -2.90 16.55 9.77
N GLY A 144 -2.45 16.88 8.53
CA GLY A 144 -1.71 18.10 8.22
C GLY A 144 -2.57 19.28 7.79
N THR A 145 -3.88 19.11 7.53
CA THR A 145 -4.74 20.23 7.12
C THR A 145 -5.20 21.02 8.33
N VAL A 146 -4.59 22.18 8.53
CA VAL A 146 -4.90 23.07 9.66
C VAL A 146 -5.75 24.25 9.21
N LEU A 147 -5.49 24.79 8.04
CA LEU A 147 -6.18 25.94 7.42
C LEU A 147 -6.43 25.63 5.93
N MET A 148 -7.57 26.04 5.44
CA MET A 148 -7.92 26.05 4.02
C MET A 148 -8.19 27.46 3.53
#